data_64b09d62f74c2b3fb2b94ace8a3257e4
#
_entry.id   64b09d62f74c2b3fb2b94ace8a3257e4
#
_cell.length_a   1.000
_cell.length_b   1.000
_cell.length_c   1.000
_cell.angle_alpha   90.00
_cell.angle_beta   90.00
_cell.angle_gamma   90.00
#
_symmetry.space_group_name_H-M   'P 1'
#
loop_
_entity.id
_entity.type
_entity.pdbx_description
1 polymer ?
#
loop_
_entity_poly.entity_id
_entity_poly.type
_entity_poly.pdbx_seq_one_letter_code
_entity_poly.pdbx_strand_id
1 'polypeptide(L)'
;MKTPKIGFSLLLFMGLSFTMLHAQNEVSQREVIALLELKAKTKGHLWTNQWDQSQPISTWHGVTIKNGKVVGLDLSNNNLQGRIPITIGNLRHLEVLDLSGNNIEGKVPGLFRKFEKLKVVNLADNALAGNIPTAIHKLQNLEELNLSNNRLEGELPLGISELSKLRTLALANNDLKGPIPMGMEKMKKLKMLYLANNKFSDFDALRKLSKQQLVMTDVMVKEGNLIPLDFTKSPEGLSRLEFEKQE
;
A
#
# COMPACT_ATOMS: atom_id res chain seq x y z
N MET A 1 -70.76 18.19 -4.48
CA MET A 1 -69.56 18.10 -5.29
C MET A 1 -68.37 17.89 -4.38
N LYS A 2 -67.79 16.70 -4.33
CA LYS A 2 -66.60 16.38 -3.52
C LYS A 2 -65.35 16.47 -4.40
N THR A 3 -64.45 17.38 -4.07
CA THR A 3 -63.13 17.45 -4.72
C THR A 3 -62.21 16.37 -4.16
N PRO A 4 -61.44 15.64 -4.98
CA PRO A 4 -60.54 14.61 -4.49
C PRO A 4 -59.24 15.24 -3.96
N LYS A 5 -58.88 14.92 -2.70
CA LYS A 5 -57.57 15.15 -2.13
C LYS A 5 -56.58 14.13 -2.65
N ILE A 6 -56.00 14.36 -3.82
CA ILE A 6 -54.86 13.62 -4.32
C ILE A 6 -53.75 14.61 -4.55
N GLY A 7 -52.76 14.63 -3.68
CA GLY A 7 -51.63 15.56 -3.88
C GLY A 7 -50.53 15.51 -2.82
N PHE A 8 -50.76 14.99 -1.64
CA PHE A 8 -49.75 15.09 -0.57
C PHE A 8 -48.88 13.84 -0.37
N SER A 9 -49.36 12.67 -0.85
CA SER A 9 -48.61 11.41 -0.67
C SER A 9 -47.49 11.19 -1.69
N LEU A 10 -47.63 11.75 -2.90
CA LEU A 10 -46.63 11.49 -3.97
C LEU A 10 -45.37 12.35 -3.80
N LEU A 11 -45.51 13.55 -3.27
CA LEU A 11 -44.37 14.44 -3.01
C LEU A 11 -43.52 13.97 -1.82
N LEU A 12 -44.14 13.34 -0.82
CA LEU A 12 -43.41 12.77 0.33
C LEU A 12 -42.62 11.53 -0.06
N PHE A 13 -43.15 10.70 -0.97
CA PHE A 13 -42.44 9.51 -1.49
C PHE A 13 -41.27 9.88 -2.41
N MET A 14 -41.40 10.92 -3.24
CA MET A 14 -40.31 11.41 -4.07
C MET A 14 -39.20 12.07 -3.25
N GLY A 15 -39.55 12.82 -2.20
CA GLY A 15 -38.57 13.41 -1.26
C GLY A 15 -37.78 12.38 -0.48
N LEU A 16 -38.44 11.31 0.00
CA LEU A 16 -37.81 10.22 0.72
C LEU A 16 -36.91 9.36 -0.18
N SER A 17 -37.33 9.09 -1.43
CA SER A 17 -36.49 8.35 -2.40
C SER A 17 -35.28 9.18 -2.85
N PHE A 18 -35.40 10.50 -2.97
CA PHE A 18 -34.28 11.37 -3.34
C PHE A 18 -33.27 11.51 -2.18
N THR A 19 -33.72 11.60 -0.93
CA THR A 19 -32.85 11.62 0.26
C THR A 19 -32.20 10.26 0.52
N MET A 20 -32.92 9.16 0.30
CA MET A 20 -32.35 7.79 0.39
C MET A 20 -31.32 7.53 -0.69
N LEU A 21 -31.53 8.01 -1.93
CA LEU A 21 -30.58 7.84 -3.03
C LEU A 21 -29.30 8.68 -2.81
N HIS A 22 -29.40 9.88 -2.21
CA HIS A 22 -28.25 10.68 -1.81
C HIS A 22 -27.50 10.06 -0.62
N ALA A 23 -28.22 9.51 0.36
CA ALA A 23 -27.61 8.85 1.52
C ALA A 23 -26.84 7.56 1.14
N GLN A 24 -27.17 6.91 0.02
CA GLN A 24 -26.44 5.72 -0.45
C GLN A 24 -25.11 6.07 -1.14
N ASN A 25 -24.90 7.29 -1.58
CA ASN A 25 -23.70 7.72 -2.29
C ASN A 25 -22.73 8.56 -1.44
N GLU A 26 -23.08 8.87 -0.20
CA GLU A 26 -22.20 9.62 0.69
C GLU A 26 -21.17 8.72 1.36
N VAL A 27 -19.93 9.21 1.41
CA VAL A 27 -18.83 8.60 2.15
C VAL A 27 -19.18 8.57 3.64
N SER A 28 -18.96 7.43 4.30
CA SER A 28 -19.34 7.29 5.70
C SER A 28 -18.56 8.24 6.61
N GLN A 29 -19.18 8.73 7.68
CA GLN A 29 -18.51 9.62 8.66
C GLN A 29 -17.19 9.04 9.18
N ARG A 30 -17.09 7.71 9.33
CA ARG A 30 -15.85 7.06 9.77
C ARG A 30 -14.72 7.21 8.76
N GLU A 31 -15.03 7.14 7.47
CA GLU A 31 -14.06 7.34 6.41
C GLU A 31 -13.65 8.82 6.32
N VAL A 32 -14.62 9.74 6.44
CA VAL A 32 -14.35 11.20 6.53
C VAL A 32 -13.39 11.52 7.67
N ILE A 33 -13.68 11.02 8.87
CA ILE A 33 -12.82 11.22 10.05
C ILE A 33 -11.41 10.66 9.79
N ALA A 34 -11.29 9.49 9.14
CA ALA A 34 -9.99 8.92 8.82
C ALA A 34 -9.17 9.81 7.89
N LEU A 35 -9.79 10.39 6.86
CA LEU A 35 -9.14 11.32 5.95
C LEU A 35 -8.73 12.62 6.65
N LEU A 36 -9.63 13.21 7.46
CA LEU A 36 -9.33 14.44 8.20
C LEU A 36 -8.23 14.23 9.25
N GLU A 37 -8.22 13.08 9.93
CA GLU A 37 -7.17 12.76 10.88
C GLU A 37 -5.84 12.51 10.17
N LEU A 38 -5.83 11.88 9.00
CA LEU A 38 -4.63 11.77 8.17
C LEU A 38 -4.09 13.17 7.84
N LYS A 39 -4.95 14.09 7.35
CA LYS A 39 -4.57 15.47 7.07
C LYS A 39 -3.98 16.15 8.31
N ALA A 40 -4.61 16.01 9.46
CA ALA A 40 -4.13 16.62 10.70
C ALA A 40 -2.79 16.04 11.18
N LYS A 41 -2.64 14.71 11.17
CA LYS A 41 -1.43 14.01 11.64
C LYS A 41 -0.25 14.09 10.69
N THR A 42 -0.48 14.50 9.44
CA THR A 42 0.57 14.67 8.44
C THR A 42 0.76 16.13 8.02
N LYS A 43 0.42 17.07 8.91
CA LYS A 43 0.57 18.52 8.73
C LYS A 43 -0.06 19.02 7.42
N GLY A 44 -1.33 18.72 7.21
CA GLY A 44 -2.06 19.00 5.98
C GLY A 44 -2.02 20.45 5.48
N HIS A 45 -1.66 21.42 6.35
CA HIS A 45 -1.45 22.81 5.98
C HIS A 45 -0.14 23.04 5.20
N LEU A 46 0.78 22.06 5.22
CA LEU A 46 2.04 22.08 4.48
C LEU A 46 1.97 21.26 3.17
N TRP A 47 0.85 20.57 2.92
CA TRP A 47 0.71 19.76 1.70
C TRP A 47 0.79 20.62 0.44
N THR A 48 1.38 20.10 -0.59
CA THR A 48 1.44 20.76 -1.91
C THR A 48 0.03 20.89 -2.50
N ASN A 49 -0.76 19.81 -2.44
CA ASN A 49 -2.16 19.78 -2.88
C ASN A 49 -3.07 19.64 -1.68
N GLN A 50 -3.51 20.75 -1.13
CA GLN A 50 -4.34 20.77 0.06
C GLN A 50 -5.80 20.42 -0.25
N TRP A 51 -6.46 19.75 0.69
CA TRP A 51 -7.92 19.54 0.62
C TRP A 51 -8.66 20.75 1.08
N ASP A 52 -9.56 21.28 0.25
CA ASP A 52 -10.55 22.27 0.64
C ASP A 52 -11.74 21.55 1.30
N GLN A 53 -11.87 21.71 2.62
CA GLN A 53 -12.91 21.06 3.41
C GLN A 53 -14.30 21.68 3.20
N SER A 54 -14.42 22.81 2.52
CA SER A 54 -15.70 23.38 2.09
C SER A 54 -16.27 22.68 0.86
N GLN A 55 -15.46 21.90 0.18
CA GLN A 55 -15.82 21.18 -1.03
C GLN A 55 -16.11 19.68 -0.76
N PRO A 56 -16.91 19.03 -1.61
CA PRO A 56 -17.17 17.59 -1.49
C PRO A 56 -15.89 16.75 -1.51
N ILE A 57 -15.85 15.67 -0.72
CA ILE A 57 -14.69 14.77 -0.61
C ILE A 57 -14.27 14.19 -1.98
N SER A 58 -15.21 14.03 -2.90
CA SER A 58 -14.94 13.56 -4.27
C SER A 58 -14.05 14.49 -5.07
N THR A 59 -13.87 15.73 -4.63
CA THR A 59 -12.99 16.72 -5.25
C THR A 59 -11.62 16.81 -4.57
N TRP A 60 -11.43 16.11 -3.45
CA TRP A 60 -10.18 16.14 -2.72
C TRP A 60 -9.09 15.42 -3.50
N HIS A 61 -7.97 16.11 -3.68
CA HIS A 61 -6.83 15.57 -4.40
C HIS A 61 -6.44 14.16 -3.90
N GLY A 62 -6.31 13.23 -4.83
CA GLY A 62 -5.88 11.86 -4.54
C GLY A 62 -6.95 10.96 -3.92
N VAL A 63 -8.15 11.43 -3.64
CA VAL A 63 -9.24 10.61 -3.09
C VAL A 63 -10.11 10.07 -4.22
N THR A 64 -10.19 8.74 -4.32
CA THR A 64 -11.08 8.06 -5.27
C THR A 64 -12.25 7.42 -4.52
N ILE A 65 -13.47 7.77 -4.96
CA ILE A 65 -14.71 7.26 -4.37
C ILE A 65 -15.44 6.38 -5.39
N LYS A 66 -15.93 5.23 -4.94
CA LYS A 66 -16.79 4.35 -5.72
C LYS A 66 -17.93 3.85 -4.83
N ASN A 67 -19.17 4.06 -5.28
CA ASN A 67 -20.39 3.66 -4.54
C ASN A 67 -20.38 4.15 -3.08
N GLY A 68 -20.06 5.42 -2.86
CA GLY A 68 -20.00 6.03 -1.52
C GLY A 68 -18.89 5.45 -0.60
N LYS A 69 -17.85 4.84 -1.15
CA LYS A 69 -16.71 4.30 -0.39
C LYS A 69 -15.40 4.84 -0.94
N VAL A 70 -14.47 5.16 -0.05
CA VAL A 70 -13.10 5.50 -0.44
C VAL A 70 -12.39 4.21 -0.86
N VAL A 71 -12.05 4.13 -2.15
CA VAL A 71 -11.37 2.97 -2.75
C VAL A 71 -9.94 3.27 -3.14
N GLY A 72 -9.56 4.52 -3.30
CA GLY A 72 -8.20 4.94 -3.60
C GLY A 72 -7.78 6.15 -2.78
N LEU A 73 -6.53 6.16 -2.37
CA LEU A 73 -5.88 7.29 -1.72
C LEU A 73 -4.46 7.39 -2.27
N ASP A 74 -4.26 8.35 -3.17
CA ASP A 74 -2.96 8.68 -3.77
C ASP A 74 -2.57 10.11 -3.34
N LEU A 75 -1.69 10.19 -2.37
CA LEU A 75 -1.11 11.44 -1.88
C LEU A 75 0.42 11.42 -2.08
N SER A 76 0.88 10.76 -3.13
CA SER A 76 2.29 10.71 -3.47
C SER A 76 2.84 12.11 -3.76
N ASN A 77 4.10 12.35 -3.40
CA ASN A 77 4.82 13.60 -3.64
C ASN A 77 4.06 14.87 -3.19
N ASN A 78 3.40 14.81 -2.05
CA ASN A 78 2.50 15.87 -1.57
C ASN A 78 2.97 16.56 -0.27
N ASN A 79 4.25 16.42 0.10
CA ASN A 79 4.86 17.03 1.29
C ASN A 79 4.15 16.66 2.61
N LEU A 80 3.66 15.44 2.74
CA LEU A 80 3.13 14.93 3.99
C LEU A 80 4.26 14.80 5.02
N GLN A 81 4.05 15.33 6.24
CA GLN A 81 5.03 15.27 7.32
C GLN A 81 4.37 14.82 8.62
N GLY A 82 4.91 13.82 9.28
CA GLY A 82 4.38 13.28 10.52
C GLY A 82 4.04 11.80 10.40
N ARG A 83 2.91 11.32 10.94
CA ARG A 83 2.64 9.88 11.07
C ARG A 83 1.31 9.47 10.47
N ILE A 84 1.26 8.27 9.90
CA ILE A 84 0.01 7.66 9.45
C ILE A 84 -0.85 7.32 10.69
N PRO A 85 -2.06 7.89 10.82
CA PRO A 85 -2.91 7.62 11.98
C PRO A 85 -3.52 6.22 11.92
N ILE A 86 -3.85 5.69 13.10
CA ILE A 86 -4.49 4.37 13.21
C ILE A 86 -5.88 4.34 12.54
N THR A 87 -6.55 5.47 12.45
CA THR A 87 -7.86 5.62 11.82
C THR A 87 -7.86 5.39 10.31
N ILE A 88 -6.69 5.40 9.65
CA ILE A 88 -6.57 5.00 8.23
C ILE A 88 -7.22 3.62 7.99
N GLY A 89 -7.19 2.72 8.99
CA GLY A 89 -7.86 1.42 8.94
C GLY A 89 -9.39 1.48 8.88
N ASN A 90 -10.01 2.65 8.97
CA ASN A 90 -11.44 2.82 8.75
C ASN A 90 -11.80 2.89 7.25
N LEU A 91 -10.82 3.10 6.37
CA LEU A 91 -10.97 3.03 4.92
C LEU A 91 -10.99 1.56 4.45
N ARG A 92 -11.98 0.78 4.91
CA ARG A 92 -12.02 -0.68 4.74
C ARG A 92 -12.12 -1.14 3.29
N HIS A 93 -12.61 -0.28 2.41
CA HIS A 93 -12.80 -0.57 0.99
C HIS A 93 -11.61 -0.13 0.12
N LEU A 94 -10.54 0.36 0.76
CA LEU A 94 -9.37 0.84 0.06
C LEU A 94 -8.74 -0.29 -0.76
N GLU A 95 -8.51 -0.01 -2.03
CA GLU A 95 -7.84 -0.88 -3.00
C GLU A 95 -6.43 -0.39 -3.30
N VAL A 96 -6.22 0.93 -3.27
CA VAL A 96 -4.93 1.57 -3.53
C VAL A 96 -4.61 2.55 -2.42
N LEU A 97 -3.42 2.42 -1.84
CA LEU A 97 -2.83 3.36 -0.89
C LEU A 97 -1.44 3.74 -1.41
N ASP A 98 -1.30 4.95 -1.91
CA ASP A 98 -0.02 5.54 -2.30
C ASP A 98 0.26 6.80 -1.48
N LEU A 99 1.31 6.74 -0.66
CA LEU A 99 1.81 7.86 0.13
C LEU A 99 3.31 8.06 -0.15
N SER A 100 3.82 7.58 -1.27
CA SER A 100 5.24 7.63 -1.61
C SER A 100 5.76 9.05 -1.84
N GLY A 101 7.07 9.23 -1.74
CA GLY A 101 7.71 10.52 -2.01
C GLY A 101 7.30 11.61 -1.02
N ASN A 102 7.13 11.26 0.26
CA ASN A 102 6.75 12.19 1.31
C ASN A 102 7.80 12.20 2.46
N ASN A 103 7.51 12.87 3.54
CA ASN A 103 8.34 12.89 4.74
C ASN A 103 7.62 12.27 5.95
N ILE A 104 6.93 11.15 5.72
CA ILE A 104 6.17 10.45 6.74
C ILE A 104 7.12 9.65 7.62
N GLU A 105 7.00 9.81 8.94
CA GLU A 105 7.81 9.15 9.96
C GLU A 105 7.01 8.12 10.78
N GLY A 106 7.70 7.43 11.69
CA GLY A 106 7.11 6.47 12.60
C GLY A 106 6.98 5.09 11.96
N LYS A 107 6.04 4.28 12.45
CA LYS A 107 5.93 2.87 12.05
C LYS A 107 4.95 2.66 10.91
N VAL A 108 5.18 1.65 10.09
CA VAL A 108 4.14 1.12 9.20
C VAL A 108 2.95 0.66 10.05
N PRO A 109 1.72 1.11 9.77
CA PRO A 109 0.57 0.77 10.60
C PRO A 109 0.26 -0.73 10.60
N GLY A 110 0.16 -1.35 11.78
CA GLY A 110 -0.16 -2.77 11.96
C GLY A 110 -1.63 -3.14 11.73
N LEU A 111 -2.40 -2.30 11.05
CA LEU A 111 -3.86 -2.42 10.89
C LEU A 111 -4.28 -3.21 9.65
N PHE A 112 -3.38 -3.92 9.05
CA PHE A 112 -3.59 -4.66 7.80
C PHE A 112 -4.81 -5.59 7.81
N ARG A 113 -5.18 -6.12 8.97
CA ARG A 113 -6.41 -6.93 9.11
C ARG A 113 -7.71 -6.20 8.75
N LYS A 114 -7.68 -4.85 8.66
CA LYS A 114 -8.87 -4.05 8.33
C LYS A 114 -9.03 -3.80 6.84
N PHE A 115 -7.99 -4.04 6.06
CA PHE A 115 -7.95 -3.76 4.62
C PHE A 115 -8.21 -5.03 3.80
N GLU A 116 -9.48 -5.40 3.66
CA GLU A 116 -9.84 -6.64 2.96
C GLU A 116 -9.66 -6.57 1.44
N LYS A 117 -9.63 -5.36 0.86
CA LYS A 117 -9.61 -5.14 -0.58
C LYS A 117 -8.30 -4.55 -1.12
N LEU A 118 -7.33 -4.28 -0.24
CA LEU A 118 -6.11 -3.58 -0.60
C LEU A 118 -5.27 -4.43 -1.57
N LYS A 119 -4.95 -3.83 -2.71
CA LYS A 119 -4.18 -4.43 -3.82
C LYS A 119 -2.81 -3.80 -3.95
N VAL A 120 -2.74 -2.48 -3.74
CA VAL A 120 -1.51 -1.72 -3.88
C VAL A 120 -1.23 -0.94 -2.61
N VAL A 121 -0.03 -1.11 -2.06
CA VAL A 121 0.54 -0.31 -0.98
C VAL A 121 1.87 0.22 -1.44
N ASN A 122 1.95 1.52 -1.63
CA ASN A 122 3.19 2.22 -1.91
C ASN A 122 3.47 3.26 -0.82
N LEU A 123 4.51 3.01 -0.03
CA LEU A 123 4.99 3.89 1.04
C LEU A 123 6.48 4.22 0.82
N ALA A 124 7.00 4.03 -0.38
CA ALA A 124 8.39 4.27 -0.72
C ALA A 124 8.79 5.74 -0.51
N ASP A 125 10.08 5.98 -0.39
CA ASP A 125 10.64 7.35 -0.31
C ASP A 125 10.02 8.15 0.84
N ASN A 126 10.12 7.60 2.07
CA ASN A 126 9.64 8.20 3.30
C ASN A 126 10.68 8.03 4.44
N ALA A 127 10.33 8.46 5.66
CA ALA A 127 11.15 8.27 6.85
C ALA A 127 10.57 7.22 7.82
N LEU A 128 9.85 6.23 7.30
CA LEU A 128 9.24 5.15 8.09
C LEU A 128 10.33 4.28 8.73
N ALA A 129 10.15 3.92 10.01
CA ALA A 129 11.12 3.16 10.79
C ALA A 129 10.47 2.01 11.57
N GLY A 130 11.33 1.15 12.16
CA GLY A 130 10.89 -0.04 12.89
C GLY A 130 10.54 -1.19 11.95
N ASN A 131 9.89 -2.22 12.50
CA ASN A 131 9.68 -3.48 11.79
C ASN A 131 8.49 -3.43 10.83
N ILE A 132 8.53 -4.22 9.77
CA ILE A 132 7.36 -4.54 8.96
C ILE A 132 6.40 -5.36 9.85
N PRO A 133 5.13 -4.93 10.00
CA PRO A 133 4.19 -5.61 10.89
C PRO A 133 3.92 -7.05 10.49
N THR A 134 3.94 -7.96 11.48
CA THR A 134 3.65 -9.39 11.24
C THR A 134 2.25 -9.60 10.64
N ALA A 135 1.31 -8.70 10.94
CA ALA A 135 -0.05 -8.73 10.39
C ALA A 135 -0.12 -8.50 8.87
N ILE A 136 1.02 -8.30 8.17
CA ILE A 136 1.08 -8.13 6.71
C ILE A 136 0.38 -9.29 5.96
N HIS A 137 0.46 -10.52 6.50
CA HIS A 137 -0.19 -11.70 5.92
C HIS A 137 -1.72 -11.57 5.79
N LYS A 138 -2.35 -10.61 6.48
CA LYS A 138 -3.79 -10.37 6.37
C LYS A 138 -4.21 -9.68 5.06
N LEU A 139 -3.26 -9.11 4.33
CA LEU A 139 -3.50 -8.44 3.04
C LEU A 139 -3.61 -9.46 1.89
N GLN A 140 -4.56 -10.37 1.96
CA GLN A 140 -4.70 -11.50 1.04
C GLN A 140 -4.99 -11.10 -0.43
N ASN A 141 -5.35 -9.84 -0.69
CA ASN A 141 -5.57 -9.32 -2.02
C ASN A 141 -4.39 -8.49 -2.56
N LEU A 142 -3.31 -8.35 -1.78
CA LEU A 142 -2.18 -7.51 -2.13
C LEU A 142 -1.45 -8.05 -3.37
N GLU A 143 -1.28 -7.17 -4.35
CA GLU A 143 -0.57 -7.45 -5.60
C GLU A 143 0.76 -6.70 -5.65
N GLU A 144 0.85 -5.53 -5.00
CA GLU A 144 2.04 -4.71 -4.95
C GLU A 144 2.29 -4.17 -3.54
N LEU A 145 3.53 -4.37 -3.05
CA LEU A 145 4.03 -3.79 -1.81
C LEU A 145 5.36 -3.10 -2.10
N ASN A 146 5.38 -1.79 -1.99
CA ASN A 146 6.59 -0.99 -2.10
C ASN A 146 6.85 -0.22 -0.81
N LEU A 147 7.95 -0.56 -0.14
CA LEU A 147 8.44 0.05 1.09
C LEU A 147 9.88 0.54 0.92
N SER A 148 10.40 0.62 -0.30
CA SER A 148 11.78 1.01 -0.60
C SER A 148 12.10 2.41 -0.09
N ASN A 149 13.39 2.69 0.13
CA ASN A 149 13.89 4.01 0.54
C ASN A 149 13.21 4.52 1.82
N ASN A 150 13.33 3.71 2.88
CA ASN A 150 12.84 4.00 4.21
C ASN A 150 13.93 3.67 5.26
N ARG A 151 13.59 3.67 6.55
CA ARG A 151 14.46 3.28 7.67
C ARG A 151 13.94 2.04 8.38
N LEU A 152 13.32 1.12 7.62
CA LEU A 152 12.74 -0.09 8.19
C LEU A 152 13.85 -1.05 8.62
N GLU A 153 13.66 -1.70 9.76
CA GLU A 153 14.62 -2.58 10.40
C GLU A 153 13.99 -3.93 10.80
N GLY A 154 14.83 -4.81 11.38
CA GLY A 154 14.37 -6.13 11.81
C GLY A 154 14.25 -7.11 10.66
N GLU A 155 13.56 -8.20 10.89
CA GLU A 155 13.42 -9.30 9.94
C GLU A 155 12.18 -9.15 9.08
N LEU A 156 12.23 -9.72 7.88
CA LEU A 156 11.05 -9.83 7.02
C LEU A 156 10.08 -10.86 7.64
N PRO A 157 8.83 -10.47 7.94
CA PRO A 157 7.88 -11.38 8.57
C PRO A 157 7.64 -12.65 7.74
N LEU A 158 7.62 -13.81 8.39
CA LEU A 158 7.34 -15.10 7.72
C LEU A 158 6.04 -15.06 6.92
N GLY A 159 5.02 -14.34 7.42
CA GLY A 159 3.73 -14.19 6.77
C GLY A 159 3.76 -13.48 5.42
N ILE A 160 4.90 -12.88 4.99
CA ILE A 160 5.03 -12.31 3.65
C ILE A 160 4.82 -13.39 2.58
N SER A 161 5.24 -14.62 2.85
CA SER A 161 5.09 -15.76 1.93
C SER A 161 3.64 -16.23 1.76
N GLU A 162 2.71 -15.76 2.62
CA GLU A 162 1.28 -16.07 2.53
C GLU A 162 0.54 -15.16 1.53
N LEU A 163 1.19 -14.12 1.03
CA LEU A 163 0.62 -13.17 0.07
C LEU A 163 0.59 -13.77 -1.34
N SER A 164 -0.30 -14.72 -1.57
CA SER A 164 -0.36 -15.54 -2.79
C SER A 164 -0.65 -14.76 -4.08
N LYS A 165 -1.14 -13.51 -3.96
CA LYS A 165 -1.42 -12.64 -5.11
C LYS A 165 -0.30 -11.66 -5.40
N LEU A 166 0.70 -11.55 -4.52
CA LEU A 166 1.77 -10.56 -4.64
C LEU A 166 2.58 -10.78 -5.93
N ARG A 167 2.74 -9.72 -6.69
CA ARG A 167 3.48 -9.63 -7.95
C ARG A 167 4.78 -8.85 -7.80
N THR A 168 4.72 -7.80 -6.97
CA THR A 168 5.84 -6.89 -6.71
C THR A 168 6.09 -6.79 -5.22
N LEU A 169 7.33 -7.05 -4.81
CA LEU A 169 7.84 -6.79 -3.48
C LEU A 169 9.09 -5.93 -3.58
N ALA A 170 8.99 -4.67 -3.19
CA ALA A 170 10.09 -3.72 -3.20
C ALA A 170 10.41 -3.26 -1.77
N LEU A 171 11.62 -3.58 -1.32
CA LEU A 171 12.15 -3.32 0.02
C LEU A 171 13.53 -2.68 -0.02
N ALA A 172 14.05 -2.34 -1.19
CA ALA A 172 15.41 -1.82 -1.37
C ALA A 172 15.67 -0.57 -0.51
N ASN A 173 16.93 -0.36 -0.13
CA ASN A 173 17.36 0.81 0.65
C ASN A 173 16.62 0.93 1.99
N ASN A 174 16.79 -0.06 2.85
CA ASN A 174 16.31 -0.11 4.22
C ASN A 174 17.38 -0.72 5.14
N ASP A 175 17.08 -0.90 6.43
CA ASP A 175 17.95 -1.58 7.41
C ASP A 175 17.45 -3.00 7.77
N LEU A 176 16.71 -3.63 6.88
CA LEU A 176 16.18 -4.99 7.08
C LEU A 176 17.30 -6.01 7.15
N LYS A 177 17.14 -7.02 8.03
CA LYS A 177 18.17 -8.03 8.30
C LYS A 177 17.57 -9.43 8.45
N GLY A 178 18.45 -10.41 8.71
CA GLY A 178 18.05 -11.80 8.92
C GLY A 178 17.77 -12.55 7.63
N PRO A 179 17.24 -13.78 7.71
CA PRO A 179 17.04 -14.63 6.56
C PRO A 179 15.86 -14.16 5.70
N ILE A 180 15.93 -14.48 4.41
CA ILE A 180 14.76 -14.37 3.54
C ILE A 180 13.79 -15.51 3.91
N PRO A 181 12.51 -15.21 4.21
CA PRO A 181 11.57 -16.21 4.71
C PRO A 181 11.41 -17.42 3.79
N MET A 182 11.58 -18.60 4.37
CA MET A 182 11.20 -19.83 3.71
C MET A 182 9.71 -19.80 3.36
N GLY A 183 9.35 -20.31 2.21
CA GLY A 183 7.98 -20.24 1.67
C GLY A 183 7.82 -19.19 0.57
N MET A 184 8.72 -18.21 0.47
CA MET A 184 8.69 -17.27 -0.66
C MET A 184 8.84 -17.97 -2.01
N GLU A 185 9.51 -19.11 -2.06
CA GLU A 185 9.61 -19.96 -3.26
C GLU A 185 8.25 -20.49 -3.75
N LYS A 186 7.21 -20.42 -2.89
CA LYS A 186 5.84 -20.81 -3.23
C LYS A 186 5.00 -19.67 -3.80
N MET A 187 5.51 -18.45 -3.79
CA MET A 187 4.80 -17.24 -4.25
C MET A 187 4.75 -17.18 -5.78
N LYS A 188 3.96 -18.05 -6.41
CA LYS A 188 3.90 -18.27 -7.86
C LYS A 188 3.64 -17.00 -8.71
N LYS A 189 3.04 -15.98 -8.12
CA LYS A 189 2.73 -14.72 -8.81
C LYS A 189 3.82 -13.66 -8.67
N LEU A 190 4.78 -13.84 -7.77
CA LEU A 190 5.86 -12.88 -7.57
C LEU A 190 6.73 -12.80 -8.82
N LYS A 191 6.86 -11.62 -9.40
CA LYS A 191 7.59 -11.32 -10.63
C LYS A 191 8.72 -10.32 -10.42
N MET A 192 8.50 -9.36 -9.53
CA MET A 192 9.45 -8.30 -9.26
C MET A 192 9.84 -8.34 -7.78
N LEU A 193 11.16 -8.38 -7.51
CA LEU A 193 11.70 -8.47 -6.17
C LEU A 193 12.92 -7.56 -6.05
N TYR A 194 12.81 -6.52 -5.23
CA TYR A 194 13.86 -5.53 -4.99
C TYR A 194 14.28 -5.57 -3.53
N LEU A 195 15.51 -5.95 -3.26
CA LEU A 195 16.07 -6.17 -1.92
C LEU A 195 17.40 -5.47 -1.69
N ALA A 196 17.98 -4.80 -2.70
CA ALA A 196 19.29 -4.18 -2.61
C ALA A 196 19.43 -3.22 -1.42
N ASN A 197 20.64 -3.04 -0.94
CA ASN A 197 20.97 -2.10 0.15
C ASN A 197 20.16 -2.39 1.42
N ASN A 198 20.18 -3.65 1.85
CA ASN A 198 19.69 -4.14 3.13
C ASN A 198 20.77 -5.02 3.79
N LYS A 199 20.49 -5.54 4.97
CA LYS A 199 21.40 -6.38 5.76
C LYS A 199 20.91 -7.83 5.83
N PHE A 200 20.24 -8.32 4.78
CA PHE A 200 19.78 -9.70 4.73
C PHE A 200 20.92 -10.71 4.78
N SER A 201 20.65 -11.86 5.37
CA SER A 201 21.52 -13.05 5.41
C SER A 201 20.72 -14.25 4.94
N ASP A 202 21.33 -15.37 4.64
CA ASP A 202 20.69 -16.60 4.19
C ASP A 202 19.67 -16.40 3.05
N PHE A 203 20.08 -16.80 1.87
CA PHE A 203 19.36 -16.59 0.61
C PHE A 203 18.82 -17.88 0.00
N ASP A 204 18.71 -18.97 0.77
CA ASP A 204 18.27 -20.28 0.24
C ASP A 204 16.86 -20.23 -0.35
N ALA A 205 15.97 -19.45 0.26
CA ALA A 205 14.65 -19.22 -0.29
C ALA A 205 14.71 -18.55 -1.67
N LEU A 206 15.63 -17.58 -1.87
CA LEU A 206 15.81 -16.88 -3.15
C LEU A 206 16.41 -17.81 -4.22
N ARG A 207 17.33 -18.69 -3.86
CA ARG A 207 17.91 -19.67 -4.82
C ARG A 207 16.85 -20.56 -5.43
N LYS A 208 15.84 -20.93 -4.66
CA LYS A 208 14.68 -21.70 -5.14
C LYS A 208 13.73 -20.88 -5.99
N LEU A 209 13.49 -19.63 -5.58
CA LEU A 209 12.59 -18.70 -6.27
C LEU A 209 13.12 -18.31 -7.66
N SER A 210 14.42 -18.02 -7.78
CA SER A 210 15.05 -17.54 -9.02
C SER A 210 14.94 -18.48 -10.19
N LYS A 211 14.90 -19.79 -9.94
CA LYS A 211 14.85 -20.81 -10.99
C LYS A 211 13.55 -20.84 -11.77
N GLN A 212 12.49 -20.20 -11.28
CA GLN A 212 11.13 -20.48 -11.76
C GLN A 212 10.32 -19.29 -12.26
N GLN A 213 10.50 -18.05 -11.75
CA GLN A 213 9.46 -17.06 -12.02
C GLN A 213 9.81 -15.56 -11.93
N LEU A 214 10.94 -15.14 -11.35
CA LEU A 214 11.27 -13.72 -11.29
C LEU A 214 11.60 -13.18 -12.67
N VAL A 215 11.00 -12.03 -12.97
CA VAL A 215 11.22 -11.28 -14.21
C VAL A 215 12.24 -10.17 -13.98
N MET A 216 12.22 -9.57 -12.77
CA MET A 216 13.08 -8.44 -12.44
C MET A 216 13.52 -8.49 -10.98
N THR A 217 14.80 -8.18 -10.73
CA THR A 217 15.38 -8.01 -9.41
C THR A 217 16.54 -7.03 -9.45
N ASP A 218 16.86 -6.43 -8.31
CA ASP A 218 17.97 -5.47 -8.13
C ASP A 218 19.21 -6.09 -7.47
N VAL A 219 19.21 -7.40 -7.26
CA VAL A 219 20.31 -8.09 -6.57
C VAL A 219 20.72 -9.38 -7.26
N MET A 220 21.99 -9.76 -7.07
CA MET A 220 22.51 -11.10 -7.33
C MET A 220 23.05 -11.72 -6.03
N VAL A 221 23.16 -13.03 -5.95
CA VAL A 221 23.84 -13.71 -4.84
C VAL A 221 25.23 -14.12 -5.29
N LYS A 222 26.25 -13.52 -4.68
CA LYS A 222 27.65 -13.80 -4.92
C LYS A 222 28.36 -14.12 -3.61
N GLU A 223 29.10 -15.23 -3.56
CA GLU A 223 29.84 -15.66 -2.36
C GLU A 223 28.98 -15.66 -1.08
N GLY A 224 27.70 -16.02 -1.19
CA GLY A 224 26.76 -16.04 -0.09
C GLY A 224 26.20 -14.67 0.34
N ASN A 225 26.51 -13.59 -0.38
CA ASN A 225 26.01 -12.25 -0.08
C ASN A 225 25.06 -11.75 -1.17
N LEU A 226 24.09 -10.89 -0.79
CA LEU A 226 23.33 -10.09 -1.76
C LEU A 226 24.19 -8.91 -2.22
N ILE A 227 24.44 -8.86 -3.51
CA ILE A 227 25.15 -7.76 -4.14
C ILE A 227 24.16 -7.00 -5.01
N PRO A 228 24.06 -5.65 -4.89
CA PRO A 228 23.26 -4.86 -5.80
C PRO A 228 23.71 -5.06 -7.25
N LEU A 229 22.77 -5.21 -8.18
CA LEU A 229 23.06 -5.21 -9.59
C LEU A 229 23.49 -3.81 -10.03
N ASP A 230 24.63 -3.71 -10.70
CA ASP A 230 25.12 -2.48 -11.28
C ASP A 230 24.57 -2.33 -12.70
N PHE A 231 23.43 -1.71 -12.82
CA PHE A 231 22.76 -1.48 -14.10
C PHE A 231 23.55 -0.58 -15.07
N THR A 232 24.62 0.08 -14.59
CA THR A 232 25.45 0.91 -15.47
C THR A 232 26.42 0.09 -16.29
N LYS A 233 26.66 -1.16 -15.92
CA LYS A 233 27.64 -2.05 -16.56
C LYS A 233 27.05 -3.08 -17.51
N SER A 234 25.73 -3.23 -17.55
CA SER A 234 25.07 -4.19 -18.43
C SER A 234 24.03 -3.51 -19.31
N PRO A 235 24.20 -3.52 -20.64
CA PRO A 235 23.20 -3.01 -21.59
C PRO A 235 21.93 -3.86 -21.65
N GLU A 236 21.97 -5.06 -21.13
CA GLU A 236 20.85 -6.03 -21.11
C GLU A 236 20.11 -6.08 -19.78
N GLY A 237 20.14 -5.02 -19.05
CA GLY A 237 19.78 -4.67 -17.68
C GLY A 237 18.49 -5.17 -17.07
N LEU A 238 18.03 -6.36 -17.37
CA LEU A 238 16.88 -6.98 -16.71
C LEU A 238 17.19 -8.44 -16.44
N SER A 239 18.01 -8.68 -15.44
CA SER A 239 18.45 -10.03 -15.15
C SER A 239 17.55 -10.72 -14.13
N ARG A 240 17.33 -12.00 -14.38
CA ARG A 240 16.96 -12.96 -13.35
C ARG A 240 18.00 -12.90 -12.23
N LEU A 241 17.60 -13.24 -10.99
CA LEU A 241 18.57 -13.53 -9.93
C LEU A 241 19.64 -14.50 -10.46
N GLU A 242 20.86 -14.00 -10.59
CA GLU A 242 21.99 -14.81 -10.97
C GLU A 242 22.68 -15.33 -9.72
N PHE A 243 22.94 -16.63 -9.70
CA PHE A 243 23.76 -17.29 -8.69
C PHE A 243 25.04 -17.76 -9.36
N GLU A 244 26.18 -17.47 -8.76
CA GLU A 244 27.45 -18.09 -9.19
C GLU A 244 27.28 -19.61 -9.20
N LYS A 245 27.67 -20.22 -10.32
CA LYS A 245 27.83 -21.67 -10.37
C LYS A 245 28.96 -22.03 -9.39
N GLN A 246 28.62 -22.73 -8.31
CA GLN A 246 29.63 -23.44 -7.55
C GLN A 246 30.17 -24.54 -8.47
N GLU A 247 31.42 -24.39 -8.88
CA GLU A 247 32.22 -25.50 -9.47
C GLU A 247 32.49 -26.54 -8.41
#